data_7795b4513f7aef523cf77fe520e3faaf
#
_entry.id   7795b4513f7aef523cf77fe520e3faaf
#
_cell.length_a   1.000
_cell.length_b   1.000
_cell.length_c   1.000
_cell.angle_alpha   90.00
_cell.angle_beta   90.00
_cell.angle_gamma   90.00
#
_symmetry.space_group_name_H-M   'P 1'
#
loop_
_entity.id
_entity.type
_entity.pdbx_description
1 polymer ?
#
loop_
_entity_poly.entity_id
_entity_poly.type
_entity_poly.pdbx_seq_one_letter_code
_entity_poly.pdbx_strand_id
1 'polypeptide(L)'
;GIFVVVLLGALPELRPSFDVKGKLAPLSMNLVIQMMMLIAGAVMLMVCKVNAAAISNGAVFKAGMVAIFSVFGVAWMSDTFFQSHLPELKMALEGVVQDHPWTYAIVLFLVSKLVNSQAAALTAVAPMGLMLGVEPKMLIAFFPAAYGYFVLPTYPSDLACIGFDRSGTTRIGKFIINHSFILPGLISVSCACVASYLLVETLY
;
A
#
# COMPACT_ATOMS: atom_id res chain seq x y z
N GLY A 1 -20.02 4.43 14.09
CA GLY A 1 -18.57 4.17 13.87
C GLY A 1 -18.03 5.05 12.75
N ILE A 2 -18.44 4.85 11.49
CA ILE A 2 -17.90 5.55 10.31
C ILE A 2 -17.97 7.07 10.43
N PHE A 3 -19.13 7.63 10.83
CA PHE A 3 -19.29 9.08 11.00
C PHE A 3 -18.28 9.68 12.00
N VAL A 4 -18.03 9.01 13.11
CA VAL A 4 -17.04 9.46 14.11
C VAL A 4 -15.61 9.43 13.53
N VAL A 5 -15.28 8.41 12.75
CA VAL A 5 -13.98 8.30 12.07
C VAL A 5 -13.78 9.45 11.08
N VAL A 6 -14.81 9.75 10.27
CA VAL A 6 -14.78 10.89 9.33
C VAL A 6 -14.64 12.22 10.07
N LEU A 7 -15.38 12.42 11.16
CA LEU A 7 -15.32 13.63 11.98
C LEU A 7 -13.91 13.82 12.57
N LEU A 8 -13.33 12.78 13.17
CA LEU A 8 -11.97 12.81 13.73
C LEU A 8 -10.89 12.93 12.64
N GLY A 9 -11.20 12.53 11.41
CA GLY A 9 -10.34 12.74 10.25
C GLY A 9 -10.33 14.20 9.81
N ALA A 10 -11.50 14.81 9.74
CA ALA A 10 -11.69 16.20 9.33
C ALA A 10 -11.21 17.21 10.37
N LEU A 11 -11.33 16.87 11.66
CA LEU A 11 -11.00 17.75 12.79
C LEU A 11 -9.92 17.09 13.68
N PRO A 12 -8.65 17.22 13.35
CA PRO A 12 -7.54 16.61 14.10
C PRO A 12 -7.51 17.03 15.57
N GLU A 13 -8.00 18.21 15.89
CA GLU A 13 -8.05 18.79 17.25
C GLU A 13 -8.97 17.99 18.19
N LEU A 14 -9.96 17.29 17.65
CA LEU A 14 -10.86 16.43 18.43
C LEU A 14 -10.25 15.05 18.75
N ARG A 15 -9.08 14.72 18.18
CA ARG A 15 -8.41 13.47 18.47
C ARG A 15 -7.82 13.48 19.88
N PRO A 16 -7.93 12.39 20.64
CA PRO A 16 -7.21 12.27 21.89
C PRO A 16 -5.72 12.50 21.68
N SER A 17 -5.13 13.37 22.49
CA SER A 17 -3.69 13.65 22.46
C SER A 17 -3.01 12.98 23.62
N PHE A 18 -1.88 12.35 23.38
CA PHE A 18 -1.07 11.70 24.39
C PHE A 18 0.33 12.32 24.44
N ASP A 19 0.92 12.33 25.61
CA ASP A 19 2.29 12.79 25.78
C ASP A 19 3.25 11.73 25.21
N VAL A 20 3.92 12.10 24.12
CA VAL A 20 4.97 11.29 23.51
C VAL A 20 6.29 12.07 23.64
N LYS A 21 7.14 11.65 24.56
CA LYS A 21 8.45 12.26 24.83
C LYS A 21 8.37 13.77 25.15
N GLY A 22 7.40 14.18 25.97
CA GLY A 22 7.24 15.56 26.42
C GLY A 22 6.53 16.47 25.39
N LYS A 23 5.94 15.92 24.33
CA LYS A 23 5.09 16.65 23.37
C LYS A 23 3.72 15.99 23.27
N LEU A 24 2.66 16.78 23.40
CA LEU A 24 1.29 16.34 23.14
C LEU A 24 1.13 16.12 21.64
N ALA A 25 0.95 14.87 21.23
CA ALA A 25 0.70 14.50 19.85
C ALA A 25 -0.70 13.87 19.73
N PRO A 26 -1.51 14.28 18.74
CA PRO A 26 -2.80 13.64 18.47
C PRO A 26 -2.58 12.23 17.96
N LEU A 27 -3.49 11.32 18.30
CA LEU A 27 -3.47 9.94 17.78
C LEU A 27 -3.42 9.90 16.26
N SER A 28 -2.59 9.00 15.73
CA SER A 28 -2.56 8.75 14.30
C SER A 28 -3.93 8.25 13.81
N MET A 29 -4.32 8.63 12.60
CA MET A 29 -5.61 8.25 12.03
C MET A 29 -5.79 6.73 11.93
N ASN A 30 -4.69 6.00 11.68
CA ASN A 30 -4.69 4.54 11.63
C ASN A 30 -5.11 3.93 12.98
N LEU A 31 -4.59 4.44 14.10
CA LEU A 31 -4.98 4.00 15.44
C LEU A 31 -6.44 4.35 15.74
N VAL A 32 -6.89 5.55 15.36
CA VAL A 32 -8.28 5.96 15.53
C VAL A 32 -9.23 5.01 14.81
N ILE A 33 -8.93 4.65 13.56
CA ILE A 33 -9.73 3.69 12.78
C ILE A 33 -9.77 2.33 13.47
N GLN A 34 -8.62 1.80 13.89
CA GLN A 34 -8.52 0.51 14.57
C GLN A 34 -9.32 0.49 15.87
N MET A 35 -9.18 1.52 16.71
CA MET A 35 -9.93 1.66 17.95
C MET A 35 -11.44 1.71 17.69
N MET A 36 -11.88 2.50 16.72
CA MET A 36 -13.29 2.62 16.37
C MET A 36 -13.88 1.32 15.82
N MET A 37 -13.11 0.57 15.05
CA MET A 37 -13.53 -0.76 14.57
C MET A 37 -13.67 -1.76 15.72
N LEU A 38 -12.71 -1.77 16.65
CA LEU A 38 -12.77 -2.64 17.84
C LEU A 38 -13.96 -2.27 18.74
N ILE A 39 -14.19 -0.97 18.98
CA ILE A 39 -15.34 -0.51 19.77
C ILE A 39 -16.67 -0.92 19.09
N ALA A 40 -16.78 -0.73 17.77
CA ALA A 40 -17.95 -1.14 17.02
C ALA A 40 -18.20 -2.65 17.12
N GLY A 41 -17.15 -3.46 17.00
CA GLY A 41 -17.20 -4.90 17.20
C GLY A 41 -17.65 -5.30 18.60
N ALA A 42 -17.08 -4.67 19.63
CA ALA A 42 -17.45 -4.91 21.02
C ALA A 42 -18.92 -4.54 21.30
N VAL A 43 -19.38 -3.38 20.80
CA VAL A 43 -20.77 -2.96 20.96
C VAL A 43 -21.73 -3.94 20.26
N MET A 44 -21.39 -4.40 19.05
CA MET A 44 -22.19 -5.41 18.35
C MET A 44 -22.28 -6.73 19.13
N LEU A 45 -21.18 -7.18 19.74
CA LEU A 45 -21.18 -8.40 20.56
C LEU A 45 -22.02 -8.25 21.84
N MET A 46 -22.02 -7.06 22.45
CA MET A 46 -22.76 -6.81 23.68
C MET A 46 -24.26 -6.58 23.45
N VAL A 47 -24.61 -5.85 22.38
CA VAL A 47 -25.99 -5.39 22.15
C VAL A 47 -26.75 -6.32 21.21
N CYS A 48 -26.08 -6.84 20.19
CA CYS A 48 -26.70 -7.80 19.27
C CYS A 48 -26.48 -9.20 19.81
N LYS A 49 -27.52 -10.00 19.96
CA LYS A 49 -27.45 -11.40 20.45
C LYS A 49 -26.64 -12.28 19.44
N VAL A 50 -25.38 -11.96 19.25
CA VAL A 50 -24.48 -12.64 18.31
C VAL A 50 -23.85 -13.85 18.99
N ASN A 51 -23.87 -14.99 18.31
CA ASN A 51 -23.09 -16.14 18.76
C ASN A 51 -21.61 -15.92 18.38
N ALA A 52 -20.78 -15.54 19.36
CA ALA A 52 -19.36 -15.30 19.17
C ALA A 52 -18.60 -16.50 18.59
N ALA A 53 -19.01 -17.73 18.97
CA ALA A 53 -18.41 -18.95 18.44
C ALA A 53 -18.68 -19.18 16.94
N ALA A 54 -19.76 -18.60 16.40
CA ALA A 54 -20.07 -18.68 14.98
C ALA A 54 -19.21 -17.75 14.11
N ILE A 55 -18.60 -16.72 14.69
CA ILE A 55 -17.77 -15.74 13.98
C ILE A 55 -16.58 -16.43 13.30
N SER A 56 -15.88 -17.30 14.03
CA SER A 56 -14.72 -18.04 13.52
C SER A 56 -15.04 -18.95 12.33
N ASN A 57 -16.29 -19.37 12.19
CA ASN A 57 -16.75 -20.18 11.08
C ASN A 57 -17.19 -19.35 9.86
N GLY A 58 -17.33 -18.05 10.02
CA GLY A 58 -17.73 -17.13 8.96
C GLY A 58 -16.69 -17.06 7.83
N ALA A 59 -17.16 -16.99 6.58
CA ALA A 59 -16.28 -16.92 5.41
C ALA A 59 -15.38 -15.67 5.46
N VAL A 60 -15.93 -14.54 5.90
CA VAL A 60 -15.20 -13.27 6.03
C VAL A 60 -14.08 -13.38 7.07
N PHE A 61 -14.34 -14.00 8.22
CA PHE A 61 -13.32 -14.23 9.24
C PHE A 61 -12.18 -15.10 8.71
N LYS A 62 -12.50 -16.22 8.06
CA LYS A 62 -11.51 -17.14 7.48
C LYS A 62 -10.65 -16.42 6.43
N ALA A 63 -11.25 -15.66 5.53
CA ALA A 63 -10.55 -14.88 4.53
C ALA A 63 -9.64 -13.81 5.18
N GLY A 64 -10.11 -13.12 6.22
CA GLY A 64 -9.32 -12.18 7.00
C GLY A 64 -8.12 -12.84 7.66
N MET A 65 -8.28 -14.00 8.26
CA MET A 65 -7.17 -14.76 8.86
C MET A 65 -6.14 -15.20 7.82
N VAL A 66 -6.57 -15.68 6.66
CA VAL A 66 -5.65 -16.01 5.55
C VAL A 66 -4.87 -14.76 5.12
N ALA A 67 -5.53 -13.60 5.00
CA ALA A 67 -4.87 -12.34 4.67
C ALA A 67 -3.83 -11.95 5.74
N ILE A 68 -4.16 -12.08 7.03
CA ILE A 68 -3.23 -11.80 8.15
C ILE A 68 -1.99 -12.69 8.05
N PHE A 69 -2.15 -14.00 7.91
CA PHE A 69 -1.01 -14.92 7.79
C PHE A 69 -0.17 -14.63 6.55
N SER A 70 -0.79 -14.31 5.43
CA SER A 70 -0.08 -13.95 4.19
C SER A 70 0.70 -12.66 4.36
N VAL A 71 0.13 -11.64 5.01
CA VAL A 71 0.82 -10.36 5.28
C VAL A 71 2.00 -10.56 6.21
N PHE A 72 1.81 -11.23 7.35
CA PHE A 72 2.91 -11.47 8.29
C PHE A 72 3.96 -12.44 7.72
N GLY A 73 3.54 -13.49 7.00
CA GLY A 73 4.48 -14.45 6.43
C GLY A 73 5.26 -13.91 5.24
N VAL A 74 4.56 -13.45 4.22
CA VAL A 74 5.19 -13.07 2.93
C VAL A 74 5.64 -11.62 2.93
N ALA A 75 4.79 -10.69 3.37
CA ALA A 75 5.12 -9.27 3.27
C ALA A 75 6.24 -8.89 4.24
N TRP A 76 6.21 -9.36 5.48
CA TRP A 76 7.26 -9.09 6.45
C TRP A 76 8.59 -9.73 6.05
N MET A 77 8.58 -10.98 5.58
CA MET A 77 9.78 -11.63 5.05
C MET A 77 10.37 -10.83 3.89
N SER A 78 9.54 -10.41 2.94
CA SER A 78 9.96 -9.59 1.80
C SER A 78 10.52 -8.24 2.26
N ASP A 79 9.84 -7.55 3.17
CA ASP A 79 10.30 -6.25 3.68
C ASP A 79 11.67 -6.38 4.36
N THR A 80 11.85 -7.37 5.22
CA THR A 80 13.14 -7.64 5.87
C THR A 80 14.26 -7.89 4.87
N PHE A 81 14.00 -8.73 3.85
CA PHE A 81 14.97 -9.02 2.81
C PHE A 81 15.36 -7.77 2.01
N PHE A 82 14.36 -6.99 1.58
CA PHE A 82 14.63 -5.81 0.76
C PHE A 82 15.25 -4.67 1.55
N GLN A 83 14.86 -4.45 2.81
CA GLN A 83 15.53 -3.47 3.67
C GLN A 83 17.02 -3.79 3.84
N SER A 84 17.37 -5.06 3.96
CA SER A 84 18.76 -5.51 4.10
C SER A 84 19.59 -5.33 2.82
N HIS A 85 18.96 -5.47 1.64
CA HIS A 85 19.65 -5.42 0.33
C HIS A 85 19.39 -4.11 -0.45
N LEU A 86 18.68 -3.16 0.16
CA LEU A 86 18.35 -1.90 -0.51
C LEU A 86 19.58 -1.11 -1.03
N PRO A 87 20.72 -1.04 -0.30
CA PRO A 87 21.91 -0.36 -0.81
C PRO A 87 22.48 -1.03 -2.06
N GLU A 88 22.53 -2.36 -2.10
CA GLU A 88 23.03 -3.14 -3.24
C GLU A 88 22.14 -2.97 -4.47
N LEU A 89 20.81 -3.02 -4.25
CA LEU A 89 19.84 -2.79 -5.30
C LEU A 89 19.94 -1.36 -5.87
N LYS A 90 20.15 -0.35 -5.02
CA LYS A 90 20.35 1.03 -5.47
C LYS A 90 21.59 1.12 -6.37
N MET A 91 22.75 0.61 -5.95
CA MET A 91 23.98 0.63 -6.74
C MET A 91 23.80 -0.07 -8.10
N ALA A 92 23.10 -1.21 -8.13
CA ALA A 92 22.85 -1.94 -9.37
C ALA A 92 21.96 -1.17 -10.37
N LEU A 93 21.08 -0.32 -9.86
CA LEU A 93 20.12 0.43 -10.67
C LEU A 93 20.63 1.82 -11.07
N GLU A 94 21.61 2.36 -10.36
CA GLU A 94 22.19 3.68 -10.60
C GLU A 94 22.63 3.89 -12.04
N GLY A 95 23.44 2.99 -12.59
CA GLY A 95 23.95 3.11 -13.95
C GLY A 95 22.85 3.15 -15.01
N VAL A 96 21.80 2.36 -14.83
CA VAL A 96 20.67 2.30 -15.77
C VAL A 96 19.87 3.59 -15.79
N VAL A 97 19.68 4.22 -14.64
CA VAL A 97 18.91 5.48 -14.53
C VAL A 97 19.70 6.67 -15.07
N GLN A 98 21.04 6.68 -14.90
CA GLN A 98 21.89 7.75 -15.45
C GLN A 98 21.87 7.78 -16.97
N ASP A 99 21.95 6.63 -17.62
CA ASP A 99 21.97 6.53 -19.08
C ASP A 99 20.58 6.80 -19.69
N HIS A 100 19.51 6.43 -18.98
CA HIS A 100 18.13 6.53 -19.45
C HIS A 100 17.16 6.98 -18.34
N PRO A 101 16.93 8.29 -18.14
CA PRO A 101 16.11 8.83 -17.04
C PRO A 101 14.68 8.27 -16.95
N TRP A 102 14.08 7.88 -18.07
CA TRP A 102 12.75 7.27 -18.07
C TRP A 102 12.72 5.90 -17.38
N THR A 103 13.87 5.23 -17.28
CA THR A 103 13.98 3.95 -16.55
C THR A 103 13.75 4.11 -15.05
N TYR A 104 13.83 5.35 -14.53
CA TYR A 104 13.43 5.66 -13.16
C TYR A 104 12.00 5.17 -12.85
N ALA A 105 11.08 5.27 -13.79
CA ALA A 105 9.71 4.75 -13.62
C ALA A 105 9.71 3.23 -13.41
N ILE A 106 10.54 2.50 -14.15
CA ILE A 106 10.66 1.03 -14.02
C ILE A 106 11.28 0.70 -12.66
N VAL A 107 12.34 1.41 -12.27
CA VAL A 107 13.00 1.22 -10.97
C VAL A 107 12.01 1.46 -9.83
N LEU A 108 11.29 2.57 -9.88
CA LEU A 108 10.28 2.91 -8.87
C LEU A 108 9.17 1.85 -8.80
N PHE A 109 8.71 1.38 -9.96
CA PHE A 109 7.71 0.32 -10.05
C PHE A 109 8.19 -0.99 -9.41
N LEU A 110 9.40 -1.43 -9.74
CA LEU A 110 9.98 -2.64 -9.17
C LEU A 110 10.21 -2.49 -7.66
N VAL A 111 10.83 -1.39 -7.22
CA VAL A 111 11.07 -1.15 -5.79
C VAL A 111 9.77 -1.08 -5.02
N SER A 112 8.72 -0.43 -5.55
CA SER A 112 7.42 -0.36 -4.88
C SER A 112 6.80 -1.75 -4.68
N LYS A 113 7.00 -2.66 -5.63
CA LYS A 113 6.60 -4.06 -5.47
C LYS A 113 7.42 -4.78 -4.40
N LEU A 114 8.73 -4.58 -4.40
CA LEU A 114 9.63 -5.25 -3.47
C LEU A 114 9.36 -4.83 -2.02
N VAL A 115 9.14 -3.54 -1.79
CA VAL A 115 8.88 -2.98 -0.45
C VAL A 115 7.41 -3.10 -0.05
N ASN A 116 6.51 -3.45 -0.98
CA ASN A 116 5.06 -3.46 -0.77
C ASN A 116 4.51 -2.16 -0.15
N SER A 117 5.15 -1.03 -0.43
CA SER A 117 4.77 0.26 0.12
C SER A 117 5.14 1.38 -0.84
N GLN A 118 4.14 2.12 -1.28
CA GLN A 118 4.31 3.31 -2.11
C GLN A 118 5.18 4.37 -1.44
N ALA A 119 4.85 4.70 -0.19
CA ALA A 119 5.57 5.73 0.56
C ALA A 119 7.03 5.34 0.80
N ALA A 120 7.30 4.09 1.19
CA ALA A 120 8.65 3.60 1.40
C ALA A 120 9.45 3.55 0.09
N ALA A 121 8.84 3.13 -1.02
CA ALA A 121 9.48 3.14 -2.32
C ALA A 121 9.87 4.56 -2.75
N LEU A 122 8.96 5.52 -2.62
CA LEU A 122 9.23 6.92 -2.96
C LEU A 122 10.32 7.52 -2.08
N THR A 123 10.26 7.34 -0.76
CA THR A 123 11.28 7.84 0.16
C THR A 123 12.66 7.24 -0.11
N ALA A 124 12.72 6.01 -0.59
CA ALA A 124 13.99 5.35 -0.92
C ALA A 124 14.54 5.78 -2.29
N VAL A 125 13.66 5.91 -3.30
CA VAL A 125 14.07 6.05 -4.71
C VAL A 125 14.10 7.53 -5.16
N ALA A 126 13.25 8.41 -4.60
CA ALA A 126 13.21 9.79 -5.03
C ALA A 126 14.52 10.58 -4.74
N PRO A 127 15.14 10.46 -3.54
CA PRO A 127 16.45 11.09 -3.31
C PRO A 127 17.53 10.57 -4.25
N MET A 128 17.50 9.27 -4.57
CA MET A 128 18.42 8.68 -5.55
C MET A 128 18.22 9.29 -6.93
N GLY A 129 16.97 9.39 -7.40
CA GLY A 129 16.68 10.04 -8.69
C GLY A 129 17.23 11.46 -8.78
N LEU A 130 17.08 12.26 -7.71
CA LEU A 130 17.66 13.62 -7.63
C LEU A 130 19.19 13.61 -7.69
N MET A 131 19.84 12.70 -6.96
CA MET A 131 21.31 12.57 -6.98
C MET A 131 21.84 12.13 -8.33
N LEU A 132 21.07 11.36 -9.09
CA LEU A 132 21.41 10.90 -10.44
C LEU A 132 21.11 11.96 -11.52
N GLY A 133 20.61 13.14 -11.14
CA GLY A 133 20.32 14.23 -12.08
C GLY A 133 18.97 14.08 -12.80
N VAL A 134 18.09 13.21 -12.34
CA VAL A 134 16.71 13.16 -12.86
C VAL A 134 16.00 14.46 -12.47
N GLU A 135 15.47 15.16 -13.45
CA GLU A 135 14.77 16.43 -13.21
C GLU A 135 13.59 16.23 -12.23
N PRO A 136 13.39 17.15 -11.27
CA PRO A 136 12.29 17.06 -10.31
C PRO A 136 10.91 16.86 -10.96
N LYS A 137 10.69 17.49 -12.12
CA LYS A 137 9.45 17.32 -12.88
C LYS A 137 9.24 15.88 -13.34
N MET A 138 10.29 15.18 -13.73
CA MET A 138 10.22 13.76 -14.12
C MET A 138 9.94 12.85 -12.93
N LEU A 139 10.47 13.17 -11.74
CA LEU A 139 10.14 12.43 -10.52
C LEU A 139 8.64 12.51 -10.21
N ILE A 140 8.05 13.69 -10.39
CA ILE A 140 6.60 13.90 -10.22
C ILE A 140 5.82 13.17 -11.31
N ALA A 141 6.24 13.28 -12.56
CA ALA A 141 5.60 12.62 -13.71
C ALA A 141 5.52 11.11 -13.52
N PHE A 142 6.56 10.48 -12.98
CA PHE A 142 6.62 9.04 -12.78
C PHE A 142 6.16 8.57 -11.40
N PHE A 143 5.63 9.45 -10.57
CA PHE A 143 5.05 9.10 -9.27
C PHE A 143 4.04 7.94 -9.31
N PRO A 144 3.15 7.82 -10.33
CA PRO A 144 2.22 6.70 -10.43
C PRO A 144 2.90 5.33 -10.54
N ALA A 145 4.15 5.26 -10.97
CA ALA A 145 4.91 4.01 -11.02
C ALA A 145 5.13 3.38 -9.63
N ALA A 146 5.01 4.16 -8.54
CA ALA A 146 5.07 3.63 -7.18
C ALA A 146 3.91 2.67 -6.82
N TYR A 147 2.96 2.45 -7.72
CA TYR A 147 1.85 1.50 -7.55
C TYR A 147 2.15 0.08 -8.08
N GLY A 148 3.41 -0.32 -8.20
CA GLY A 148 3.79 -1.65 -8.68
C GLY A 148 3.46 -2.83 -7.76
N TYR A 149 3.03 -2.60 -6.53
CA TYR A 149 2.84 -3.63 -5.51
C TYR A 149 1.73 -4.67 -5.84
N PHE A 150 0.82 -4.37 -6.77
CA PHE A 150 -0.20 -5.34 -7.21
C PHE A 150 0.36 -6.48 -8.08
N VAL A 151 1.55 -6.35 -8.66
CA VAL A 151 2.14 -7.33 -9.60
C VAL A 151 2.23 -8.73 -8.99
N LEU A 152 2.63 -8.81 -7.73
CA LEU A 152 2.47 -10.02 -6.95
C LEU A 152 1.40 -9.76 -5.88
N PRO A 153 0.31 -10.53 -5.83
CA PRO A 153 -0.81 -10.27 -4.93
C PRO A 153 -0.46 -10.64 -3.48
N THR A 154 0.49 -9.94 -2.90
CA THR A 154 0.93 -10.11 -1.50
C THR A 154 0.52 -8.92 -0.63
N TYR A 155 -0.05 -7.88 -1.24
CA TYR A 155 -0.52 -6.72 -0.51
C TYR A 155 -1.86 -7.03 0.20
N PRO A 156 -2.07 -6.54 1.43
CA PRO A 156 -3.26 -6.88 2.22
C PRO A 156 -4.59 -6.60 1.53
N SER A 157 -4.70 -5.48 0.81
CA SER A 157 -5.92 -5.14 0.08
C SER A 157 -6.22 -6.10 -1.06
N ASP A 158 -5.19 -6.58 -1.76
CA ASP A 158 -5.35 -7.51 -2.88
C ASP A 158 -5.86 -8.86 -2.39
N LEU A 159 -5.27 -9.35 -1.30
CA LEU A 159 -5.70 -10.59 -0.65
C LEU A 159 -7.11 -10.46 -0.06
N ALA A 160 -7.44 -9.29 0.50
CA ALA A 160 -8.78 -9.00 1.00
C ALA A 160 -9.81 -8.97 -0.14
N CYS A 161 -9.49 -8.31 -1.27
CA CYS A 161 -10.34 -8.30 -2.45
C CYS A 161 -10.66 -9.73 -2.93
N ILE A 162 -9.63 -10.58 -3.04
CA ILE A 162 -9.81 -11.97 -3.46
C ILE A 162 -10.65 -12.75 -2.45
N GLY A 163 -10.38 -12.57 -1.15
CA GLY A 163 -11.06 -13.32 -0.09
C GLY A 163 -12.51 -12.91 0.14
N PHE A 164 -12.85 -11.65 -0.12
CA PHE A 164 -14.21 -11.11 0.11
C PHE A 164 -15.09 -11.13 -1.15
N ASP A 165 -14.51 -11.35 -2.31
CA ASP A 165 -15.28 -11.41 -3.56
C ASP A 165 -16.15 -12.65 -3.62
N ARG A 166 -17.47 -12.44 -3.53
CA ARG A 166 -18.48 -13.49 -3.65
C ARG A 166 -18.82 -13.85 -5.10
N SER A 167 -18.48 -12.99 -6.04
CA SER A 167 -18.74 -13.21 -7.47
C SER A 167 -17.75 -14.21 -8.10
N GLY A 168 -16.58 -14.41 -7.46
CA GLY A 168 -15.52 -15.27 -7.96
C GLY A 168 -14.79 -14.70 -9.16
N THR A 169 -14.98 -13.40 -9.46
CA THR A 169 -14.32 -12.74 -10.58
C THR A 169 -12.90 -12.28 -10.22
N THR A 170 -12.65 -11.99 -8.94
CA THR A 170 -11.33 -11.64 -8.41
C THR A 170 -10.62 -12.90 -7.93
N ARG A 171 -9.63 -13.37 -8.69
CA ARG A 171 -8.95 -14.64 -8.41
C ARG A 171 -7.47 -14.60 -8.75
N ILE A 172 -6.71 -15.48 -8.10
CA ILE A 172 -5.36 -15.87 -8.51
C ILE A 172 -5.51 -17.14 -9.35
N GLY A 173 -4.93 -17.14 -10.57
CA GLY A 173 -4.93 -18.29 -11.45
C GLY A 173 -3.89 -19.35 -11.05
N LYS A 174 -3.53 -20.21 -12.01
CA LYS A 174 -2.55 -21.29 -11.80
C LYS A 174 -1.17 -20.80 -11.38
N PHE A 175 -0.79 -19.61 -11.81
CA PHE A 175 0.47 -18.95 -11.46
C PHE A 175 0.20 -17.64 -10.73
N ILE A 176 1.11 -17.26 -9.83
CA ILE A 176 0.99 -16.06 -9.01
C ILE A 176 0.78 -14.77 -9.84
N ILE A 177 1.40 -14.67 -11.01
CA ILE A 177 1.28 -13.51 -11.91
C ILE A 177 -0.02 -13.54 -12.71
N ASN A 178 -0.70 -14.68 -12.79
CA ASN A 178 -1.96 -14.82 -13.51
C ASN A 178 -3.16 -14.54 -12.60
N HIS A 179 -3.33 -13.29 -12.20
CA HIS A 179 -4.46 -12.86 -11.37
C HIS A 179 -5.29 -11.77 -12.08
N SER A 180 -6.51 -11.58 -11.62
CA SER A 180 -7.53 -10.73 -12.26
C SER A 180 -7.12 -9.26 -12.42
N PHE A 181 -6.23 -8.73 -11.60
CA PHE A 181 -5.85 -7.33 -11.60
C PHE A 181 -4.46 -7.04 -12.19
N ILE A 182 -3.75 -8.05 -12.75
CA ILE A 182 -2.44 -7.79 -13.37
C ILE A 182 -2.57 -6.88 -14.59
N LEU A 183 -3.44 -7.22 -15.51
CA LEU A 183 -3.62 -6.44 -16.74
C LEU A 183 -4.27 -5.07 -16.49
N PRO A 184 -5.38 -4.95 -15.73
CA PRO A 184 -5.93 -3.66 -15.37
C PRO A 184 -4.94 -2.77 -14.62
N GLY A 185 -4.16 -3.34 -13.70
CA GLY A 185 -3.16 -2.61 -12.93
C GLY A 185 -2.03 -2.07 -13.81
N LEU A 186 -1.47 -2.89 -14.70
CA LEU A 186 -0.43 -2.46 -15.65
C LEU A 186 -0.93 -1.35 -16.57
N ILE A 187 -2.13 -1.50 -17.13
CA ILE A 187 -2.74 -0.47 -17.97
C ILE A 187 -2.94 0.81 -17.16
N SER A 188 -3.52 0.72 -15.96
CA SER A 188 -3.79 1.89 -15.12
C SER A 188 -2.51 2.65 -14.75
N VAL A 189 -1.46 1.96 -14.33
CA VAL A 189 -0.19 2.59 -13.98
C VAL A 189 0.48 3.21 -15.21
N SER A 190 0.49 2.50 -16.33
CA SER A 190 1.06 3.02 -17.59
C SER A 190 0.32 4.27 -18.07
N CYS A 191 -1.01 4.23 -18.11
CA CYS A 191 -1.82 5.39 -18.50
C CYS A 191 -1.64 6.56 -17.50
N ALA A 192 -1.55 6.29 -16.22
CA ALA A 192 -1.33 7.31 -15.21
C ALA A 192 0.05 7.96 -15.35
N CYS A 193 1.12 7.20 -15.63
CA CYS A 193 2.44 7.75 -15.92
C CYS A 193 2.44 8.63 -17.18
N VAL A 194 1.81 8.18 -18.24
CA VAL A 194 1.69 8.98 -19.49
C VAL A 194 0.89 10.26 -19.24
N ALA A 195 -0.26 10.16 -18.58
CA ALA A 195 -1.08 11.33 -18.26
C ALA A 195 -0.33 12.32 -17.36
N SER A 196 0.35 11.82 -16.34
CA SER A 196 1.15 12.63 -15.42
C SER A 196 2.32 13.31 -16.15
N TYR A 197 3.00 12.59 -17.02
CA TYR A 197 4.06 13.16 -17.86
C TYR A 197 3.54 14.31 -18.74
N LEU A 198 2.44 14.10 -19.45
CA LEU A 198 1.83 15.12 -20.29
C LEU A 198 1.37 16.35 -19.49
N LEU A 199 0.80 16.14 -18.29
CA LEU A 199 0.41 17.23 -17.41
C LEU A 199 1.62 18.04 -16.92
N VAL A 200 2.68 17.38 -16.53
CA VAL A 200 3.90 18.04 -16.06
C VAL A 200 4.55 18.84 -17.20
N GLU A 201 4.63 18.31 -18.42
CA GLU A 201 5.16 19.03 -19.59
C GLU A 201 4.30 20.22 -20.01
N THR A 202 2.99 20.21 -19.69
CA THR A 202 2.09 21.33 -20.04
C THR A 202 2.03 22.41 -18.96
N LEU A 203 2.33 22.06 -17.70
CA LEU A 203 2.20 22.96 -16.54
C LEU A 203 3.54 23.58 -16.09
N TYR A 204 4.65 22.94 -16.43
CA TYR A 204 6.01 23.31 -16.06
C TYR A 204 6.96 23.29 -17.25
#